data_e4cd9f19b27b591252314f4ec20a5334
#
_entry.id   e4cd9f19b27b591252314f4ec20a5334
#
_cell.length_a   1.000
_cell.length_b   1.000
_cell.length_c   1.000
_cell.angle_alpha   90.00
_cell.angle_beta   90.00
_cell.angle_gamma   90.00
#
_symmetry.space_group_name_H-M   'P 1'
#
loop_
_entity.id
_entity.type
_entity.pdbx_description
1 polymer ?
#
loop_
_entity_poly.entity_id
_entity_poly.type
_entity_poly.pdbx_seq_one_letter_code
_entity_poly.pdbx_strand_id
1 'polypeptide(L)'
;MYAEIEKRTDKHSVYELCSIYGVSRSGYYKWLKRAGQPNRYEKTYKILDNYVLDIHSHHPMMGYRQIRDKLCLEFGWIVSDPTVWKSMKRLGIHGFTRRRKAAVSGSNLEHIRYSNLLNRKFKAEQPMQKIVTDVTYIKHHGKWYYLAGYMDLFNNEIVEWELSDKFDNFLVMKPAERLLKRKMSTEHQILLHSDQGVQYSSAGYCNLLKEYNVVQSMSRAGNPLDNAVMESFWGRFKDTLHKHFHYWESNDLSATIEQAAYYFNYERPVRKLKGKPPVLFRTELVA
;
A
#
# COMPACT_ATOMS: atom_id res chain seq x y z
N MET A 1 24.84 39.40 3.76
CA MET A 1 25.09 40.78 3.33
C MET A 1 24.05 41.75 3.90
N TYR A 2 22.76 41.76 3.54
CA TYR A 2 21.78 42.69 4.12
C TYR A 2 21.58 42.53 5.64
N ALA A 3 21.56 41.31 6.16
CA ALA A 3 21.50 41.06 7.62
C ALA A 3 22.75 41.57 8.38
N GLU A 4 23.89 41.67 7.68
CA GLU A 4 25.12 42.22 8.28
C GLU A 4 25.11 43.75 8.27
N ILE A 5 24.49 44.35 7.26
CA ILE A 5 24.20 45.78 7.21
C ILE A 5 23.28 46.17 8.39
N GLU A 6 22.17 45.44 8.57
CA GLU A 6 21.19 45.68 9.63
C GLU A 6 21.82 45.69 11.02
N LYS A 7 22.74 44.76 11.32
CA LYS A 7 23.45 44.69 12.61
C LYS A 7 24.34 45.90 12.91
N ARG A 8 24.66 46.72 11.89
CA ARG A 8 25.61 47.84 12.03
C ARG A 8 24.97 49.22 11.79
N THR A 9 23.65 49.26 11.57
CA THR A 9 22.91 50.51 11.32
C THR A 9 22.80 51.41 12.55
N ASP A 10 23.11 50.90 13.74
CA ASP A 10 23.24 51.68 14.97
C ASP A 10 24.52 52.55 15.03
N LYS A 11 25.57 52.18 14.28
CA LYS A 11 26.88 52.85 14.29
C LYS A 11 27.22 53.56 12.99
N HIS A 12 26.65 53.19 11.87
CA HIS A 12 26.97 53.66 10.53
C HIS A 12 25.72 53.93 9.70
N SER A 13 25.78 54.89 8.82
CA SER A 13 24.63 55.17 7.93
C SER A 13 24.37 54.03 6.93
N VAL A 14 23.11 53.80 6.61
CA VAL A 14 22.70 52.79 5.62
C VAL A 14 23.34 53.09 4.24
N TYR A 15 23.61 54.39 3.94
CA TYR A 15 24.26 54.78 2.68
C TYR A 15 25.69 54.25 2.61
N GLU A 16 26.49 54.51 3.67
CA GLU A 16 27.89 54.07 3.74
C GLU A 16 28.01 52.56 3.72
N LEU A 17 27.18 51.87 4.55
CA LEU A 17 27.17 50.41 4.59
C LEU A 17 26.80 49.78 3.25
N CYS A 18 25.78 50.30 2.57
CA CYS A 18 25.42 49.82 1.22
C CYS A 18 26.54 50.07 0.20
N SER A 19 27.23 51.21 0.30
CA SER A 19 28.38 51.47 -0.56
C SER A 19 29.55 50.52 -0.32
N ILE A 20 29.89 50.25 0.94
CA ILE A 20 30.96 49.33 1.34
C ILE A 20 30.65 47.90 0.89
N TYR A 21 29.41 47.45 1.06
CA TYR A 21 28.99 46.11 0.67
C TYR A 21 28.60 45.96 -0.80
N GLY A 22 28.70 47.05 -1.60
CA GLY A 22 28.38 47.02 -3.05
C GLY A 22 26.92 46.68 -3.35
N VAL A 23 25.97 47.09 -2.51
CA VAL A 23 24.53 46.79 -2.67
C VAL A 23 23.70 48.07 -2.76
N SER A 24 22.55 48.00 -3.45
CA SER A 24 21.68 49.18 -3.54
C SER A 24 20.88 49.41 -2.29
N ARG A 25 20.73 50.69 -1.87
CA ARG A 25 19.86 51.07 -0.76
C ARG A 25 18.41 50.60 -0.94
N SER A 26 17.87 50.72 -2.14
CA SER A 26 16.53 50.25 -2.43
C SER A 26 16.38 48.72 -2.26
N GLY A 27 17.43 47.97 -2.57
CA GLY A 27 17.50 46.53 -2.30
C GLY A 27 17.47 46.22 -0.81
N TYR A 28 18.25 46.98 -0.01
CA TYR A 28 18.26 46.83 1.46
C TYR A 28 16.89 47.13 2.10
N TYR A 29 16.25 48.24 1.77
CA TYR A 29 14.92 48.55 2.30
C TYR A 29 13.82 47.61 1.84
N LYS A 30 13.90 47.10 0.61
CA LYS A 30 13.01 46.04 0.15
C LYS A 30 13.21 44.72 0.94
N TRP A 31 14.46 44.38 1.23
CA TRP A 31 14.78 43.24 2.08
C TRP A 31 14.28 43.44 3.51
N LEU A 32 14.55 44.62 4.13
CA LEU A 32 14.11 44.97 5.46
C LEU A 32 12.57 44.89 5.60
N LYS A 33 11.83 45.41 4.63
CA LYS A 33 10.38 45.34 4.60
C LYS A 33 9.85 43.90 4.53
N ARG A 34 10.64 42.97 4.00
CA ARG A 34 10.31 41.54 3.90
C ARG A 34 10.88 40.71 5.03
N ALA A 35 11.82 41.28 5.81
CA ALA A 35 12.44 40.61 6.94
C ALA A 35 11.37 40.18 7.93
N GLY A 36 11.41 38.93 8.34
CA GLY A 36 10.42 38.37 9.28
C GLY A 36 9.05 38.03 8.69
N GLN A 37 8.78 38.37 7.40
CA GLN A 37 7.54 37.97 6.77
C GLN A 37 7.75 36.70 5.92
N PRO A 38 6.95 35.64 6.14
CA PRO A 38 7.04 34.44 5.32
C PRO A 38 6.67 34.79 3.87
N ASN A 39 7.52 34.39 2.94
CA ASN A 39 7.25 34.58 1.50
C ASN A 39 6.05 33.69 1.07
N ARG A 40 5.51 33.95 -0.13
CA ARG A 40 4.37 33.19 -0.66
C ARG A 40 4.60 31.67 -0.66
N TYR A 41 5.81 31.26 -0.98
CA TYR A 41 6.18 29.83 -1.02
C TYR A 41 6.22 29.22 0.38
N GLU A 42 6.73 29.95 1.38
CA GLU A 42 6.75 29.48 2.79
C GLU A 42 5.36 29.31 3.35
N LYS A 43 4.44 30.23 3.04
CA LYS A 43 3.01 30.08 3.44
C LYS A 43 2.39 28.82 2.81
N THR A 44 2.61 28.62 1.50
CA THR A 44 2.10 27.44 0.78
C THR A 44 2.72 26.15 1.32
N TYR A 45 4.02 26.15 1.63
CA TYR A 45 4.70 25.00 2.21
C TYR A 45 4.20 24.67 3.61
N LYS A 46 3.92 25.66 4.47
CA LYS A 46 3.31 25.43 5.79
C LYS A 46 1.94 24.77 5.68
N ILE A 47 1.11 25.22 4.75
CA ILE A 47 -0.20 24.61 4.52
C ILE A 47 -0.04 23.16 4.04
N LEU A 48 0.84 22.92 3.07
CA LEU A 48 1.15 21.56 2.60
C LEU A 48 1.68 20.67 3.73
N ASP A 49 2.60 21.19 4.56
CA ASP A 49 3.18 20.45 5.66
C ASP A 49 2.11 20.01 6.66
N ASN A 50 1.10 20.84 6.95
CA ASN A 50 -0.02 20.47 7.81
C ASN A 50 -0.84 19.33 7.24
N TYR A 51 -1.20 19.37 5.95
CA TYR A 51 -1.92 18.27 5.30
C TYR A 51 -1.09 16.98 5.26
N VAL A 52 0.20 17.09 4.95
CA VAL A 52 1.12 15.93 4.95
C VAL A 52 1.23 15.32 6.34
N LEU A 53 1.31 16.14 7.39
CA LEU A 53 1.36 15.69 8.78
C LEU A 53 0.05 15.02 9.19
N ASP A 54 -1.09 15.59 8.83
CA ASP A 54 -2.42 15.05 9.12
C ASP A 54 -2.59 13.65 8.47
N ILE A 55 -2.34 13.53 7.17
CA ILE A 55 -2.38 12.25 6.48
C ILE A 55 -1.42 11.23 7.11
N HIS A 56 -0.20 11.64 7.45
CA HIS A 56 0.79 10.74 8.04
C HIS A 56 0.40 10.31 9.46
N SER A 57 -0.26 11.16 10.24
CA SER A 57 -0.73 10.81 11.60
C SER A 57 -1.78 9.69 11.56
N HIS A 58 -2.67 9.72 10.57
CA HIS A 58 -3.68 8.67 10.36
C HIS A 58 -3.13 7.44 9.63
N HIS A 59 -2.08 7.61 8.81
CA HIS A 59 -1.51 6.55 7.98
C HIS A 59 0.03 6.53 8.04
N PRO A 60 0.65 6.19 9.18
CA PRO A 60 2.10 6.32 9.39
C PRO A 60 2.95 5.40 8.49
N MET A 61 2.33 4.40 7.85
CA MET A 61 3.00 3.52 6.90
C MET A 61 3.17 4.11 5.51
N MET A 62 2.46 5.20 5.18
CA MET A 62 2.49 5.77 3.85
C MET A 62 3.80 6.52 3.57
N GLY A 63 4.42 6.19 2.43
CA GLY A 63 5.53 6.98 1.89
C GLY A 63 5.04 8.17 1.06
N TYR A 64 5.95 9.08 0.71
CA TYR A 64 5.64 10.33 0.02
C TYR A 64 4.77 10.17 -1.24
N ARG A 65 4.90 9.06 -1.97
CA ARG A 65 4.08 8.81 -3.18
C ARG A 65 2.63 8.55 -2.84
N GLN A 66 2.36 7.79 -1.78
CA GLN A 66 1.00 7.49 -1.35
C GLN A 66 0.35 8.72 -0.71
N ILE A 67 1.13 9.50 0.07
CA ILE A 67 0.65 10.78 0.62
C ILE A 67 0.31 11.76 -0.51
N ARG A 68 1.13 11.84 -1.57
CA ARG A 68 0.79 12.65 -2.76
C ARG A 68 -0.53 12.21 -3.40
N ASP A 69 -0.72 10.90 -3.56
CA ASP A 69 -1.93 10.34 -4.16
C ASP A 69 -3.16 10.66 -3.29
N LYS A 70 -3.03 10.56 -1.95
CA LYS A 70 -4.09 10.95 -1.01
C LYS A 70 -4.38 12.46 -1.04
N LEU A 71 -3.37 13.30 -1.09
CA LEU A 71 -3.53 14.75 -1.24
C LEU A 71 -4.36 15.09 -2.50
N CYS A 72 -4.10 14.39 -3.60
CA CYS A 72 -4.88 14.56 -4.82
C CYS A 72 -6.33 14.06 -4.66
N LEU A 73 -6.53 12.87 -4.10
CA LEU A 73 -7.85 12.24 -3.96
C LEU A 73 -8.76 12.97 -2.97
N GLU A 74 -8.25 13.36 -1.81
CA GLU A 74 -9.06 13.90 -0.72
C GLU A 74 -9.18 15.42 -0.75
N PHE A 75 -8.13 16.11 -1.23
CA PHE A 75 -8.06 17.58 -1.17
C PHE A 75 -7.90 18.24 -2.55
N GLY A 76 -7.85 17.46 -3.63
CA GLY A 76 -7.65 17.99 -4.99
C GLY A 76 -6.27 18.61 -5.23
N TRP A 77 -5.29 18.37 -4.36
CA TRP A 77 -3.94 18.96 -4.49
C TRP A 77 -3.09 18.22 -5.51
N ILE A 78 -2.74 18.90 -6.60
CA ILE A 78 -1.82 18.39 -7.62
C ILE A 78 -0.40 18.85 -7.29
N VAL A 79 0.36 17.99 -6.63
CA VAL A 79 1.75 18.25 -6.22
C VAL A 79 2.70 17.18 -6.77
N SER A 80 3.98 17.53 -6.96
CA SER A 80 4.98 16.59 -7.43
C SER A 80 5.53 15.70 -6.31
N ASP A 81 6.01 14.49 -6.65
CA ASP A 81 6.71 13.58 -5.73
C ASP A 81 7.81 14.27 -4.90
N PRO A 82 8.74 15.07 -5.53
CA PRO A 82 9.77 15.79 -4.79
C PRO A 82 9.23 16.82 -3.81
N THR A 83 8.09 17.45 -4.09
CA THR A 83 7.48 18.45 -3.20
C THR A 83 7.00 17.81 -1.92
N VAL A 84 6.29 16.68 -2.00
CA VAL A 84 5.83 15.93 -0.83
C VAL A 84 7.00 15.31 -0.06
N TRP A 85 8.01 14.77 -0.78
CA TRP A 85 9.22 14.25 -0.14
C TRP A 85 9.96 15.32 0.68
N LYS A 86 10.11 16.54 0.13
CA LYS A 86 10.71 17.67 0.84
C LYS A 86 9.88 18.08 2.06
N SER A 87 8.55 18.05 1.97
CA SER A 87 7.65 18.31 3.08
C SER A 87 7.88 17.29 4.21
N MET A 88 7.83 16.00 3.90
CA MET A 88 8.10 14.94 4.88
C MET A 88 9.48 15.07 5.52
N LYS A 89 10.50 15.44 4.72
CA LYS A 89 11.86 15.69 5.24
C LYS A 89 11.90 16.86 6.22
N ARG A 90 11.20 17.98 5.95
CA ARG A 90 11.09 19.12 6.89
C ARG A 90 10.41 18.74 8.19
N LEU A 91 9.37 17.89 8.09
CA LEU A 91 8.61 17.40 9.24
C LEU A 91 9.32 16.29 10.03
N GLY A 92 10.46 15.76 9.52
CA GLY A 92 11.18 14.65 10.14
C GLY A 92 10.43 13.31 10.10
N ILE A 93 9.45 13.17 9.20
CA ILE A 93 8.63 11.97 9.06
C ILE A 93 9.01 11.17 7.80
N HIS A 94 8.79 9.86 7.85
CA HIS A 94 9.08 8.96 6.73
C HIS A 94 8.15 7.77 6.73
N GLY A 95 7.79 7.29 5.55
CA GLY A 95 7.04 6.04 5.40
C GLY A 95 7.92 4.82 5.71
N PHE A 96 7.26 3.71 6.01
CA PHE A 96 7.95 2.49 6.37
C PHE A 96 8.62 1.82 5.16
N THR A 97 9.88 1.42 5.33
CA THR A 97 10.63 0.61 4.35
C THR A 97 10.91 -0.77 4.93
N ARG A 98 10.38 -1.80 4.27
CA ARG A 98 10.60 -3.20 4.67
C ARG A 98 12.01 -3.66 4.36
N ARG A 99 12.69 -4.29 5.33
CA ARG A 99 13.91 -5.07 5.08
C ARG A 99 13.52 -6.45 4.49
N ARG A 100 14.11 -6.82 3.36
CA ARG A 100 13.91 -8.16 2.77
C ARG A 100 14.49 -9.21 3.69
N LYS A 101 13.70 -10.25 4.03
CA LYS A 101 14.18 -11.49 4.66
C LYS A 101 14.37 -12.52 3.56
N ALA A 102 15.39 -13.38 3.69
CA ALA A 102 15.59 -14.51 2.78
C ALA A 102 14.41 -15.49 2.90
N ALA A 103 13.98 -16.03 1.75
CA ALA A 103 12.91 -17.02 1.70
C ALA A 103 13.47 -18.40 2.13
N VAL A 104 12.68 -19.14 2.91
CA VAL A 104 12.95 -20.53 3.26
C VAL A 104 11.92 -21.38 2.53
N SER A 105 12.37 -22.34 1.71
CA SER A 105 11.53 -23.29 0.99
C SER A 105 11.74 -24.71 1.53
N GLY A 106 10.66 -25.49 1.63
CA GLY A 106 10.75 -26.92 1.86
C GLY A 106 9.40 -27.58 2.13
N SER A 107 8.97 -28.50 1.26
CA SER A 107 8.43 -29.82 1.61
C SER A 107 8.03 -30.60 0.36
N ASN A 108 8.51 -31.84 0.25
CA ASN A 108 8.14 -32.80 -0.78
C ASN A 108 7.01 -33.68 -0.25
N LEU A 109 5.82 -33.56 -0.83
CA LEU A 109 4.73 -34.55 -0.72
C LEU A 109 4.10 -34.70 -2.11
N GLU A 110 3.80 -35.92 -2.51
CA GLU A 110 3.13 -36.21 -3.79
C GLU A 110 1.64 -35.81 -3.69
N HIS A 111 1.28 -34.74 -4.40
CA HIS A 111 -0.09 -34.22 -4.49
C HIS A 111 -0.45 -33.98 -5.95
N ILE A 112 -1.77 -33.92 -6.25
CA ILE A 112 -2.26 -33.51 -7.57
C ILE A 112 -1.67 -32.13 -7.90
N ARG A 113 -0.95 -32.06 -9.01
CA ARG A 113 -0.30 -30.83 -9.47
C ARG A 113 -0.98 -30.35 -10.75
N TYR A 114 -1.37 -29.09 -10.75
CA TYR A 114 -1.88 -28.42 -11.94
C TYR A 114 -0.75 -27.63 -12.61
N SER A 115 -0.83 -27.51 -13.95
CA SER A 115 0.13 -26.72 -14.73
C SER A 115 0.12 -25.25 -14.34
N ASN A 116 1.26 -24.55 -14.42
CA ASN A 116 1.33 -23.11 -14.21
C ASN A 116 0.81 -22.36 -15.44
N LEU A 117 -0.50 -22.12 -15.47
CA LEU A 117 -1.17 -21.41 -16.57
C LEU A 117 -1.03 -19.88 -16.41
N LEU A 118 -0.89 -19.37 -15.16
CA LEU A 118 -0.67 -17.96 -14.91
C LEU A 118 0.66 -17.48 -15.50
N ASN A 119 1.70 -18.31 -15.44
CA ASN A 119 3.03 -18.11 -16.02
C ASN A 119 3.56 -16.66 -15.80
N ARG A 120 3.43 -16.14 -14.59
CA ARG A 120 3.82 -14.77 -14.18
C ARG A 120 3.13 -13.63 -14.94
N LYS A 121 2.08 -13.91 -15.68
CA LYS A 121 1.25 -12.89 -16.35
C LYS A 121 0.26 -12.28 -15.36
N PHE A 122 0.79 -11.51 -14.40
CA PHE A 122 0.05 -10.90 -13.27
C PHE A 122 -0.83 -9.71 -13.68
N LYS A 123 -1.11 -9.49 -14.94
CA LYS A 123 -2.05 -8.50 -15.42
C LYS A 123 -3.33 -9.19 -15.85
N ALA A 124 -4.46 -8.73 -15.34
CA ALA A 124 -5.79 -9.09 -15.82
C ALA A 124 -6.41 -7.88 -16.54
N GLU A 125 -7.29 -8.15 -17.51
CA GLU A 125 -7.96 -7.12 -18.31
C GLU A 125 -9.35 -6.79 -17.77
N GLN A 126 -9.95 -7.73 -17.05
CA GLN A 126 -11.28 -7.61 -16.47
C GLN A 126 -11.27 -8.03 -15.00
N PRO A 127 -12.18 -7.47 -14.16
CA PRO A 127 -12.37 -7.92 -12.80
C PRO A 127 -12.66 -9.44 -12.74
N MET A 128 -12.15 -10.12 -11.73
CA MET A 128 -12.35 -11.56 -11.49
C MET A 128 -11.80 -12.50 -12.58
N GLN A 129 -11.05 -12.01 -13.57
CA GLN A 129 -10.47 -12.84 -14.63
C GLN A 129 -9.34 -13.74 -14.10
N LYS A 130 -8.50 -13.20 -13.22
CA LYS A 130 -7.37 -13.91 -12.62
C LYS A 130 -7.33 -13.63 -11.13
N ILE A 131 -7.52 -14.68 -10.35
CA ILE A 131 -7.45 -14.64 -8.90
C ILE A 131 -6.19 -15.36 -8.44
N VAL A 132 -5.46 -14.80 -7.52
CA VAL A 132 -4.36 -15.47 -6.81
C VAL A 132 -4.73 -15.68 -5.36
N THR A 133 -4.30 -16.81 -4.82
CA THR A 133 -4.55 -17.17 -3.42
C THR A 133 -3.28 -17.69 -2.75
N ASP A 134 -3.19 -17.49 -1.47
CA ASP A 134 -2.10 -17.98 -0.63
C ASP A 134 -2.54 -17.97 0.83
N VAL A 135 -1.85 -18.75 1.66
CA VAL A 135 -2.07 -18.78 3.11
C VAL A 135 -0.84 -18.20 3.82
N THR A 136 -1.10 -17.33 4.76
CA THR A 136 -0.07 -16.82 5.65
C THR A 136 -0.41 -17.14 7.11
N TYR A 137 0.56 -16.99 8.02
CA TYR A 137 0.36 -17.22 9.44
C TYR A 137 0.67 -15.97 10.25
N ILE A 138 -0.08 -15.80 11.34
CA ILE A 138 0.01 -14.67 12.26
C ILE A 138 0.08 -15.23 13.68
N LYS A 139 1.05 -14.78 14.48
CA LYS A 139 1.13 -15.13 15.90
C LYS A 139 0.43 -14.05 16.71
N HIS A 140 -0.60 -14.43 17.47
CA HIS A 140 -1.38 -13.49 18.29
C HIS A 140 -1.61 -14.10 19.67
N HIS A 141 -1.28 -13.37 20.74
CA HIS A 141 -1.38 -13.81 22.14
C HIS A 141 -0.82 -15.24 22.39
N GLY A 142 0.35 -15.51 21.79
CA GLY A 142 1.02 -16.81 21.94
C GLY A 142 0.52 -17.94 21.04
N LYS A 143 -0.63 -17.78 20.37
CA LYS A 143 -1.23 -18.78 19.46
C LYS A 143 -0.94 -18.44 18.00
N TRP A 144 -0.87 -19.48 17.16
CA TRP A 144 -0.77 -19.34 15.72
C TRP A 144 -2.14 -19.34 15.07
N TYR A 145 -2.35 -18.42 14.16
CA TYR A 145 -3.52 -18.30 13.31
C TYR A 145 -3.08 -18.33 11.84
N TYR A 146 -3.93 -18.87 11.01
CA TYR A 146 -3.73 -19.00 9.57
C TYR A 146 -4.73 -18.12 8.86
N LEU A 147 -4.24 -17.33 7.91
CA LEU A 147 -5.04 -16.40 7.13
C LEU A 147 -4.91 -16.75 5.65
N ALA A 148 -5.99 -17.26 5.06
CA ALA A 148 -6.11 -17.43 3.62
C ALA A 148 -6.63 -16.13 2.99
N GLY A 149 -6.08 -15.75 1.83
CA GLY A 149 -6.53 -14.58 1.07
C GLY A 149 -6.67 -14.85 -0.40
N TYR A 150 -7.67 -14.24 -1.02
CA TYR A 150 -7.95 -14.28 -2.44
C TYR A 150 -7.87 -12.86 -3.00
N MET A 151 -7.01 -12.66 -4.00
CA MET A 151 -6.75 -11.34 -4.57
C MET A 151 -7.06 -11.34 -6.06
N ASP A 152 -7.84 -10.35 -6.51
CA ASP A 152 -8.04 -10.08 -7.93
C ASP A 152 -6.83 -9.36 -8.53
N LEU A 153 -6.22 -9.95 -9.56
CA LEU A 153 -5.07 -9.35 -10.25
C LEU A 153 -5.43 -8.15 -11.13
N PHE A 154 -6.71 -7.92 -11.39
CA PHE A 154 -7.16 -6.74 -12.12
C PHE A 154 -6.80 -5.44 -11.40
N ASN A 155 -7.15 -5.35 -10.13
CA ASN A 155 -6.95 -4.16 -9.31
C ASN A 155 -6.19 -4.41 -7.99
N ASN A 156 -5.80 -5.66 -7.68
CA ASN A 156 -5.22 -6.11 -6.42
C ASN A 156 -6.16 -5.95 -5.20
N GLU A 157 -7.46 -6.03 -5.43
CA GLU A 157 -8.47 -6.09 -4.38
C GLU A 157 -8.40 -7.43 -3.65
N ILE A 158 -8.45 -7.44 -2.33
CA ILE A 158 -8.69 -8.65 -1.54
C ILE A 158 -10.18 -8.91 -1.59
N VAL A 159 -10.55 -9.88 -2.43
CA VAL A 159 -11.97 -10.19 -2.70
C VAL A 159 -12.58 -11.14 -1.67
N GLU A 160 -11.76 -11.98 -1.04
CA GLU A 160 -12.14 -12.86 0.06
C GLU A 160 -10.95 -13.17 0.96
N TRP A 161 -11.25 -13.48 2.22
CA TRP A 161 -10.27 -13.99 3.18
C TRP A 161 -10.94 -14.85 4.26
N GLU A 162 -10.16 -15.70 4.92
CA GLU A 162 -10.61 -16.51 6.07
C GLU A 162 -9.49 -16.60 7.10
N LEU A 163 -9.84 -16.39 8.37
CA LEU A 163 -8.94 -16.57 9.51
C LEU A 163 -9.35 -17.83 10.28
N SER A 164 -8.38 -18.69 10.62
CA SER A 164 -8.61 -19.89 11.42
C SER A 164 -7.44 -20.17 12.35
N ASP A 165 -7.68 -20.78 13.47
CA ASP A 165 -6.67 -21.37 14.35
C ASP A 165 -6.25 -22.77 13.90
N LYS A 166 -6.89 -23.31 12.84
CA LYS A 166 -6.60 -24.61 12.24
C LYS A 166 -6.11 -24.45 10.82
N PHE A 167 -5.07 -25.22 10.46
CA PHE A 167 -4.55 -25.30 9.11
C PHE A 167 -5.15 -26.51 8.39
N ASP A 168 -6.40 -26.40 8.02
CA ASP A 168 -7.18 -27.44 7.36
C ASP A 168 -7.69 -26.98 5.96
N ASN A 169 -8.39 -27.88 5.26
CA ASN A 169 -8.93 -27.59 3.94
C ASN A 169 -10.04 -26.53 3.97
N PHE A 170 -10.78 -26.39 5.07
CA PHE A 170 -11.86 -25.41 5.21
C PHE A 170 -11.32 -23.98 5.16
N LEU A 171 -10.08 -23.76 5.61
CA LEU A 171 -9.41 -22.48 5.55
C LEU A 171 -9.39 -21.87 4.14
N VAL A 172 -9.20 -22.69 3.11
CA VAL A 172 -9.17 -22.23 1.71
C VAL A 172 -10.52 -22.48 1.00
N MET A 173 -11.29 -23.46 1.41
CA MET A 173 -12.56 -23.80 0.75
C MET A 173 -13.65 -22.77 1.04
N LYS A 174 -13.83 -22.34 2.29
CA LYS A 174 -14.87 -21.38 2.67
C LYS A 174 -14.77 -20.05 1.90
N PRO A 175 -13.62 -19.37 1.87
CA PRO A 175 -13.50 -18.13 1.09
C PRO A 175 -13.63 -18.40 -0.44
N ALA A 176 -13.14 -19.53 -0.96
CA ALA A 176 -13.35 -19.89 -2.36
C ALA A 176 -14.84 -20.04 -2.68
N GLU A 177 -15.59 -20.73 -1.83
CA GLU A 177 -17.03 -20.92 -2.02
C GLU A 177 -17.81 -19.60 -1.99
N ARG A 178 -17.49 -18.70 -1.02
CA ARG A 178 -18.09 -17.35 -0.95
C ARG A 178 -17.79 -16.54 -2.20
N LEU A 179 -16.52 -16.56 -2.66
CA LEU A 179 -16.08 -15.89 -3.88
C LEU A 179 -16.85 -16.38 -5.10
N LEU A 180 -16.96 -17.70 -5.27
CA LEU A 180 -17.56 -18.30 -6.44
C LEU A 180 -19.08 -18.16 -6.46
N LYS A 181 -19.75 -18.18 -5.31
CA LYS A 181 -21.19 -17.88 -5.21
C LYS A 181 -21.52 -16.45 -5.66
N ARG A 182 -20.65 -15.47 -5.39
CA ARG A 182 -20.82 -14.08 -5.86
C ARG A 182 -20.58 -13.92 -7.36
N LYS A 183 -19.87 -14.87 -8.00
CA LYS A 183 -19.48 -14.81 -9.40
C LYS A 183 -20.65 -14.96 -10.38
N MET A 184 -21.85 -15.31 -9.98
CA MET A 184 -22.98 -15.67 -10.86
C MET A 184 -23.29 -14.68 -12.02
N SER A 185 -22.54 -13.56 -12.16
CA SER A 185 -22.73 -12.53 -13.19
C SER A 185 -21.51 -12.29 -14.11
N THR A 186 -20.42 -13.07 -14.04
CA THR A 186 -19.28 -12.85 -14.96
C THR A 186 -19.35 -13.77 -16.16
N GLU A 187 -19.23 -13.20 -17.37
CA GLU A 187 -19.28 -13.94 -18.65
C GLU A 187 -18.00 -14.72 -18.97
N HIS A 188 -16.92 -14.52 -18.22
CA HIS A 188 -15.63 -15.15 -18.49
C HIS A 188 -15.25 -16.20 -17.44
N GLN A 189 -14.41 -17.16 -17.86
CA GLN A 189 -13.88 -18.19 -16.98
C GLN A 189 -12.79 -17.60 -16.06
N ILE A 190 -12.86 -17.90 -14.76
CA ILE A 190 -11.83 -17.50 -13.78
C ILE A 190 -10.61 -18.41 -13.89
N LEU A 191 -9.41 -17.83 -13.93
CA LEU A 191 -8.14 -18.50 -13.64
C LEU A 191 -7.80 -18.28 -12.16
N LEU A 192 -7.80 -19.37 -11.36
CA LEU A 192 -7.43 -19.31 -9.95
C LEU A 192 -6.06 -19.95 -9.75
N HIS A 193 -5.09 -19.16 -9.28
CA HIS A 193 -3.71 -19.57 -9.10
C HIS A 193 -3.30 -19.61 -7.64
N SER A 194 -2.66 -20.71 -7.23
CA SER A 194 -2.12 -20.92 -5.89
C SER A 194 -0.67 -21.43 -5.94
N ASP A 195 -0.05 -21.55 -4.78
CA ASP A 195 1.12 -22.42 -4.60
C ASP A 195 0.72 -23.92 -4.67
N GLN A 196 1.68 -24.82 -4.42
CA GLN A 196 1.46 -26.26 -4.37
C GLN A 196 1.06 -26.76 -2.97
N GLY A 197 0.40 -25.93 -2.16
CA GLY A 197 -0.09 -26.34 -0.85
C GLY A 197 -1.09 -27.47 -0.91
N VAL A 198 -1.03 -28.39 0.06
CA VAL A 198 -1.88 -29.59 0.13
C VAL A 198 -3.38 -29.27 0.14
N GLN A 199 -3.76 -28.12 0.69
CA GLN A 199 -5.14 -27.67 0.77
C GLN A 199 -5.73 -27.42 -0.62
N TYR A 200 -4.92 -26.85 -1.53
CA TYR A 200 -5.31 -26.53 -2.91
C TYR A 200 -5.36 -27.76 -3.82
N SER A 201 -4.77 -28.89 -3.38
CA SER A 201 -4.78 -30.18 -4.06
C SER A 201 -5.82 -31.13 -3.50
N SER A 202 -6.55 -30.73 -2.45
CA SER A 202 -7.57 -31.58 -1.84
C SER A 202 -8.73 -31.85 -2.81
N ALA A 203 -9.29 -33.06 -2.74
CA ALA A 203 -10.41 -33.44 -3.61
C ALA A 203 -11.61 -32.49 -3.47
N GLY A 204 -11.92 -32.06 -2.24
CA GLY A 204 -13.00 -31.10 -1.99
C GLY A 204 -12.78 -29.76 -2.67
N TYR A 205 -11.55 -29.20 -2.59
CA TYR A 205 -11.22 -27.95 -3.25
C TYR A 205 -11.25 -28.06 -4.78
N CYS A 206 -10.66 -29.13 -5.33
CA CYS A 206 -10.67 -29.38 -6.77
C CYS A 206 -12.09 -29.58 -7.33
N ASN A 207 -12.95 -30.28 -6.60
CA ASN A 207 -14.36 -30.49 -6.99
C ASN A 207 -15.14 -29.18 -6.96
N LEU A 208 -14.96 -28.35 -5.93
CA LEU A 208 -15.55 -27.02 -5.84
C LEU A 208 -15.18 -26.16 -7.05
N LEU A 209 -13.89 -26.10 -7.42
CA LEU A 209 -13.46 -25.32 -8.59
C LEU A 209 -14.04 -25.84 -9.92
N LYS A 210 -14.15 -27.16 -10.06
CA LYS A 210 -14.79 -27.80 -11.26
C LYS A 210 -16.28 -27.48 -11.35
N GLU A 211 -17.00 -27.53 -10.22
CA GLU A 211 -18.43 -27.20 -10.17
C GLU A 211 -18.72 -25.80 -10.71
N TYR A 212 -17.86 -24.85 -10.38
CA TYR A 212 -17.98 -23.46 -10.85
C TYR A 212 -17.21 -23.15 -12.13
N ASN A 213 -16.74 -24.16 -12.87
CA ASN A 213 -15.99 -24.00 -14.10
C ASN A 213 -14.77 -23.07 -13.99
N VAL A 214 -14.01 -23.20 -12.89
CA VAL A 214 -12.80 -22.43 -12.64
C VAL A 214 -11.57 -23.17 -13.13
N VAL A 215 -10.69 -22.48 -13.84
CA VAL A 215 -9.39 -23.03 -14.27
C VAL A 215 -8.41 -22.96 -13.12
N GLN A 216 -7.98 -24.12 -12.62
CA GLN A 216 -6.96 -24.18 -11.57
C GLN A 216 -5.55 -24.10 -12.17
N SER A 217 -4.69 -23.29 -11.54
CA SER A 217 -3.30 -23.11 -11.92
C SER A 217 -2.43 -23.15 -10.65
N MET A 218 -1.26 -23.75 -10.71
CA MET A 218 -0.34 -23.83 -9.56
C MET A 218 1.05 -23.34 -9.93
N SER A 219 1.73 -22.74 -8.96
CA SER A 219 3.15 -22.39 -9.07
C SER A 219 4.00 -23.62 -9.35
N ARG A 220 5.13 -23.46 -10.02
CA ARG A 220 6.12 -24.51 -10.16
C ARG A 220 6.77 -24.80 -8.81
N ALA A 221 7.13 -26.07 -8.57
CA ALA A 221 7.78 -26.46 -7.32
C ALA A 221 9.05 -25.65 -7.06
N GLY A 222 9.20 -25.14 -5.86
CA GLY A 222 10.39 -24.37 -5.44
C GLY A 222 10.54 -23.02 -6.13
N ASN A 223 9.51 -22.49 -6.80
CA ASN A 223 9.60 -21.21 -7.50
C ASN A 223 8.66 -20.14 -6.90
N PRO A 224 9.12 -19.43 -5.87
CA PRO A 224 8.32 -18.41 -5.19
C PRO A 224 7.88 -17.27 -6.11
N LEU A 225 8.64 -17.00 -7.19
CA LEU A 225 8.31 -15.93 -8.14
C LEU A 225 6.99 -16.16 -8.88
N ASP A 226 6.50 -17.39 -8.91
CA ASP A 226 5.24 -17.71 -9.58
C ASP A 226 4.02 -17.22 -8.80
N ASN A 227 4.13 -16.98 -7.46
CA ASN A 227 3.12 -16.33 -6.62
C ASN A 227 3.61 -15.04 -5.95
N ALA A 228 4.55 -14.34 -6.58
CA ALA A 228 5.23 -13.17 -6.02
C ALA A 228 4.28 -12.02 -5.61
N VAL A 229 3.09 -11.93 -6.22
CA VAL A 229 2.09 -10.91 -5.89
C VAL A 229 1.56 -11.13 -4.48
N MET A 230 1.14 -12.38 -4.14
CA MET A 230 0.65 -12.71 -2.80
C MET A 230 1.75 -12.64 -1.74
N GLU A 231 2.96 -13.14 -2.03
CA GLU A 231 4.09 -13.01 -1.10
C GLU A 231 4.40 -11.54 -0.76
N SER A 232 4.45 -10.69 -1.79
CA SER A 232 4.66 -9.26 -1.63
C SER A 232 3.51 -8.58 -0.89
N PHE A 233 2.27 -9.03 -1.12
CA PHE A 233 1.08 -8.54 -0.42
C PHE A 233 1.15 -8.90 1.07
N TRP A 234 1.33 -10.17 1.42
CA TRP A 234 1.40 -10.62 2.81
C TRP A 234 2.47 -9.91 3.62
N GLY A 235 3.59 -9.65 2.97
CA GLY A 235 4.62 -8.86 3.63
C GLY A 235 4.15 -7.47 4.03
N ARG A 236 3.52 -6.72 3.12
CA ARG A 236 2.97 -5.39 3.40
C ARG A 236 1.80 -5.45 4.39
N PHE A 237 0.95 -6.45 4.25
CA PHE A 237 -0.20 -6.66 5.12
C PHE A 237 0.22 -6.87 6.58
N LYS A 238 1.16 -7.79 6.82
CA LYS A 238 1.72 -8.03 8.17
C LYS A 238 2.43 -6.81 8.75
N ASP A 239 3.21 -6.10 7.94
CA ASP A 239 3.85 -4.86 8.37
C ASP A 239 2.81 -3.80 8.77
N THR A 240 1.70 -3.70 8.03
CA THR A 240 0.59 -2.77 8.32
C THR A 240 -0.17 -3.21 9.57
N LEU A 241 -0.51 -4.49 9.69
CA LEU A 241 -1.11 -5.05 10.91
C LEU A 241 -0.27 -4.71 12.14
N HIS A 242 1.06 -4.86 12.04
CA HIS A 242 1.96 -4.60 13.15
C HIS A 242 2.07 -3.11 13.47
N LYS A 243 2.29 -2.25 12.49
CA LYS A 243 2.71 -0.86 12.71
C LYS A 243 1.58 0.16 12.66
N HIS A 244 0.47 -0.20 12.06
CA HIS A 244 -0.68 0.70 11.93
C HIS A 244 -1.85 0.23 12.79
N PHE A 245 -2.14 -1.06 12.79
CA PHE A 245 -3.27 -1.62 13.53
C PHE A 245 -2.89 -2.19 14.90
N HIS A 246 -1.60 -2.25 15.25
CA HIS A 246 -1.10 -2.73 16.54
C HIS A 246 -1.78 -4.03 16.97
N TYR A 247 -1.90 -4.99 16.03
CA TYR A 247 -2.71 -6.20 16.18
C TYR A 247 -2.38 -7.02 17.43
N TRP A 248 -1.17 -6.89 17.99
CA TRP A 248 -0.76 -7.58 19.22
C TRP A 248 -1.46 -7.04 20.48
N GLU A 249 -2.00 -5.81 20.45
CA GLU A 249 -2.77 -5.19 21.54
C GLU A 249 -4.27 -5.49 21.41
N SER A 250 -4.73 -5.94 20.24
CA SER A 250 -6.12 -6.21 19.97
C SER A 250 -6.61 -7.47 20.70
N ASN A 251 -7.80 -7.42 21.24
CA ASN A 251 -8.49 -8.60 21.78
C ASN A 251 -9.22 -9.39 20.68
N ASP A 252 -9.48 -8.79 19.52
CA ASP A 252 -10.14 -9.40 18.37
C ASP A 252 -9.28 -9.29 17.12
N LEU A 253 -8.52 -10.35 16.85
CA LEU A 253 -7.68 -10.45 15.67
C LEU A 253 -8.50 -10.42 14.37
N SER A 254 -9.71 -11.02 14.37
CA SER A 254 -10.57 -11.07 13.19
C SER A 254 -11.04 -9.68 12.78
N ALA A 255 -11.55 -8.89 13.74
CA ALA A 255 -11.95 -7.50 13.51
C ALA A 255 -10.77 -6.65 13.04
N THR A 256 -9.56 -6.86 13.59
CA THR A 256 -8.35 -6.14 13.16
C THR A 256 -7.93 -6.49 11.73
N ILE A 257 -8.07 -7.75 11.32
CA ILE A 257 -7.80 -8.20 9.94
C ILE A 257 -8.84 -7.60 8.99
N GLU A 258 -10.10 -7.53 9.36
CA GLU A 258 -11.17 -6.92 8.58
C GLU A 258 -10.87 -5.43 8.32
N GLN A 259 -10.50 -4.68 9.36
CA GLN A 259 -10.09 -3.27 9.24
C GLN A 259 -8.87 -3.11 8.32
N ALA A 260 -7.88 -4.01 8.44
CA ALA A 260 -6.71 -3.98 7.56
C ALA A 260 -7.08 -4.31 6.11
N ALA A 261 -7.94 -5.27 5.85
CA ALA A 261 -8.44 -5.60 4.52
C ALA A 261 -9.23 -4.42 3.92
N TYR A 262 -10.08 -3.78 4.73
CA TYR A 262 -10.80 -2.56 4.35
C TYR A 262 -9.82 -1.44 3.96
N TYR A 263 -8.81 -1.17 4.79
CA TYR A 263 -7.77 -0.18 4.49
C TYR A 263 -7.07 -0.45 3.14
N PHE A 264 -6.68 -1.71 2.87
CA PHE A 264 -6.03 -2.07 1.61
C PHE A 264 -6.94 -1.91 0.41
N ASN A 265 -8.23 -2.18 0.54
CA ASN A 265 -9.22 -2.14 -0.54
C ASN A 265 -9.77 -0.74 -0.82
N TYR A 266 -10.01 0.08 0.22
CA TYR A 266 -10.78 1.31 0.11
C TYR A 266 -9.97 2.59 0.39
N GLU A 267 -8.87 2.51 1.14
CA GLU A 267 -8.17 3.70 1.60
C GLU A 267 -6.75 3.85 1.03
N ARG A 268 -6.06 2.73 0.89
CA ARG A 268 -4.64 2.72 0.54
C ARG A 268 -4.42 2.98 -0.94
N PRO A 269 -3.79 4.12 -1.36
CA PRO A 269 -3.53 4.41 -2.76
C PRO A 269 -2.52 3.42 -3.38
N VAL A 270 -2.81 2.97 -4.59
CA VAL A 270 -1.96 2.06 -5.36
C VAL A 270 -1.51 2.75 -6.64
N ARG A 271 -0.21 3.00 -6.79
CA ARG A 271 0.34 3.78 -7.90
C ARG A 271 -0.03 3.24 -9.29
N LYS A 272 0.01 1.92 -9.48
CA LYS A 272 -0.36 1.30 -10.76
C LYS A 272 -1.85 1.43 -11.10
N LEU A 273 -2.67 1.81 -10.12
CA LEU A 273 -4.08 2.12 -10.27
C LEU A 273 -4.33 3.64 -10.32
N LYS A 274 -3.39 4.39 -10.89
CA LYS A 274 -3.44 5.85 -10.98
C LYS A 274 -3.55 6.55 -9.62
N GLY A 275 -2.97 5.94 -8.57
CA GLY A 275 -3.02 6.47 -7.20
C GLY A 275 -4.34 6.20 -6.47
N LYS A 276 -5.25 5.42 -7.02
CA LYS A 276 -6.54 5.08 -6.42
C LYS A 276 -6.46 3.80 -5.59
N PRO A 277 -7.30 3.66 -4.55
CA PRO A 277 -7.53 2.38 -3.91
C PRO A 277 -8.17 1.36 -4.88
N PRO A 278 -7.98 0.04 -4.65
CA PRO A 278 -8.47 -1.01 -5.53
C PRO A 278 -9.95 -0.89 -5.89
N VAL A 279 -10.82 -0.76 -4.90
CA VAL A 279 -12.28 -0.71 -5.13
C VAL A 279 -12.68 0.53 -5.91
N LEU A 280 -12.16 1.71 -5.55
CA LEU A 280 -12.45 2.94 -6.27
C LEU A 280 -12.01 2.85 -7.74
N PHE A 281 -10.83 2.26 -8.01
CA PHE A 281 -10.36 2.05 -9.37
C PHE A 281 -11.31 1.16 -10.17
N ARG A 282 -11.82 0.07 -9.58
CA ARG A 282 -12.76 -0.85 -10.24
C ARG A 282 -14.10 -0.18 -10.52
N THR A 283 -14.68 0.52 -9.54
CA THR A 283 -16.01 1.13 -9.68
C THR A 283 -16.04 2.22 -10.74
N GLU A 284 -14.98 3.01 -10.91
CA GLU A 284 -14.89 4.04 -11.94
C GLU A 284 -14.70 3.49 -13.36
N LEU A 285 -14.21 2.25 -13.51
CA LEU A 285 -14.06 1.64 -14.85
C LEU A 285 -15.30 0.88 -15.29
N VAL A 286 -16.19 0.54 -14.37
CA VAL A 286 -17.42 -0.23 -14.64
C VAL A 286 -18.64 0.71 -14.71
N ALA A 287 -18.50 1.95 -14.24
CA ALA A 287 -19.50 3.03 -14.38
C ALA A 287 -19.36 3.72 -15.75
#